data_ed127a8b6fdb9ce5aca35dd21ac5fcb9
#
_entry.id   ed127a8b6fdb9ce5aca35dd21ac5fcb9
#
_cell.length_a   1.000
_cell.length_b   1.000
_cell.length_c   1.000
_cell.angle_alpha   90.00
_cell.angle_beta   90.00
_cell.angle_gamma   90.00
#
_symmetry.space_group_name_H-M   'P 1'
#
loop_
_entity.id
_entity.type
_entity.pdbx_description
1 polymer ?
#
loop_
_entity_poly.entity_id
_entity_poly.type
_entity_poly.pdbx_seq_one_letter_code
_entity_poly.pdbx_strand_id
1 'polypeptide(L)'
;MNTLLRRLAIPAVLMATLLLGACQNMGMAPMQQKSLYERLGGQGAIVAVVDDFVGNVAADNRINKFFAKTDIPRLKRLLVEQICAGTGGPCTYTGRDMKSAHAGMGINDAQFNALVEDLVKSLDKFKVPEKEKGELLGILGPMKLSIVGQ
;
A
#
# COMPACT_ATOMS: atom_id res chain seq x y z
N MET A 1 28.07 -95.58 6.70
CA MET A 1 27.10 -96.17 5.76
C MET A 1 26.10 -95.09 5.36
N ASN A 2 26.19 -94.72 4.12
CA ASN A 2 25.13 -94.11 3.26
C ASN A 2 24.51 -92.79 3.66
N THR A 3 24.86 -91.79 2.90
CA THR A 3 24.11 -91.16 1.74
C THR A 3 23.03 -90.24 2.18
N LEU A 4 22.89 -89.10 1.73
CA LEU A 4 22.80 -88.52 0.38
C LEU A 4 22.80 -87.00 0.47
N LEU A 5 23.58 -86.37 -0.39
CA LEU A 5 23.47 -84.98 -0.76
C LEU A 5 22.03 -84.65 -1.27
N ARG A 6 21.50 -83.63 -0.80
CA ARG A 6 20.43 -82.94 -1.55
C ARG A 6 20.74 -81.43 -1.54
N ARG A 7 21.27 -81.00 -2.64
CA ARG A 7 21.41 -79.59 -3.00
C ARG A 7 19.99 -78.96 -3.16
N LEU A 8 19.68 -77.96 -2.39
CA LEU A 8 18.54 -77.09 -2.67
C LEU A 8 19.09 -75.75 -3.01
N ALA A 9 18.94 -75.38 -4.29
CA ALA A 9 19.22 -74.08 -4.82
C ALA A 9 18.23 -73.09 -4.27
N ILE A 10 18.73 -72.02 -3.68
CA ILE A 10 17.91 -70.87 -3.26
C ILE A 10 17.96 -69.88 -4.44
N PRO A 11 16.83 -69.52 -5.04
CA PRO A 11 16.80 -68.49 -6.04
C PRO A 11 17.07 -67.12 -5.39
N ALA A 12 18.01 -66.39 -5.95
CA ALA A 12 18.25 -64.98 -5.62
C ALA A 12 17.02 -64.15 -6.01
N VAL A 13 16.24 -63.73 -5.02
CA VAL A 13 15.21 -62.75 -5.22
C VAL A 13 15.89 -61.38 -5.28
N LEU A 14 15.96 -60.83 -6.50
CA LEU A 14 16.36 -59.44 -6.76
C LEU A 14 15.27 -58.52 -6.16
N MET A 15 15.56 -57.95 -5.00
CA MET A 15 14.76 -56.92 -4.40
C MET A 15 15.12 -55.58 -5.05
N ALA A 16 14.41 -55.26 -6.13
CA ALA A 16 14.46 -53.96 -6.75
C ALA A 16 13.80 -52.92 -5.81
N THR A 17 14.61 -52.22 -5.02
CA THR A 17 14.15 -51.08 -4.24
C THR A 17 13.86 -49.92 -5.20
N LEU A 18 12.58 -49.72 -5.47
CA LEU A 18 12.09 -48.49 -6.08
C LEU A 18 12.37 -47.31 -5.13
N LEU A 19 13.44 -46.55 -5.45
CA LEU A 19 13.63 -45.22 -4.90
C LEU A 19 12.54 -44.29 -5.50
N LEU A 20 11.40 -44.22 -4.86
CA LEU A 20 10.46 -43.13 -5.08
C LEU A 20 11.13 -41.84 -4.59
N GLY A 21 11.71 -41.10 -5.52
CA GLY A 21 12.15 -39.74 -5.31
C GLY A 21 10.96 -38.89 -4.88
N ALA A 22 10.83 -38.63 -3.58
CA ALA A 22 9.95 -37.61 -3.07
C ALA A 22 10.48 -36.27 -3.58
N CYS A 23 9.95 -35.77 -4.70
CA CYS A 23 10.04 -34.39 -5.05
C CYS A 23 9.31 -33.61 -3.94
N GLN A 24 10.07 -33.19 -2.93
CA GLN A 24 9.60 -32.20 -1.97
C GLN A 24 9.35 -30.94 -2.80
N ASN A 25 8.07 -30.71 -3.07
CA ASN A 25 7.57 -29.45 -3.55
C ASN A 25 7.90 -28.42 -2.46
N MET A 26 9.07 -27.78 -2.57
CA MET A 26 9.36 -26.58 -1.79
C MET A 26 8.37 -25.55 -2.27
N GLY A 27 7.20 -25.52 -1.61
CA GLY A 27 6.25 -24.46 -1.76
C GLY A 27 6.97 -23.16 -1.44
N MET A 28 7.36 -22.42 -2.48
CA MET A 28 7.70 -21.02 -2.33
C MET A 28 6.49 -20.37 -1.69
N ALA A 29 6.59 -20.03 -0.40
CA ALA A 29 5.60 -19.18 0.24
C ALA A 29 5.45 -17.95 -0.68
N PRO A 30 4.23 -17.55 -1.06
CA PRO A 30 4.05 -16.38 -1.89
C PRO A 30 4.77 -15.22 -1.19
N MET A 31 5.77 -14.62 -1.85
CA MET A 31 6.41 -13.41 -1.36
C MET A 31 5.31 -12.38 -1.22
N GLN A 32 4.89 -12.14 0.01
CA GLN A 32 3.84 -11.18 0.33
C GLN A 32 4.35 -9.81 -0.10
N GLN A 33 3.81 -9.33 -1.21
CA GLN A 33 4.22 -8.05 -1.77
C GLN A 33 3.86 -6.96 -0.75
N LYS A 34 4.85 -6.14 -0.38
CA LYS A 34 4.65 -5.03 0.57
C LYS A 34 3.52 -4.14 0.09
N SER A 35 2.63 -3.75 1.00
CA SER A 35 1.58 -2.78 0.74
C SER A 35 2.17 -1.45 0.27
N LEU A 36 1.38 -0.61 -0.39
CA LEU A 36 1.84 0.74 -0.74
C LEU A 36 2.22 1.54 0.51
N TYR A 37 1.48 1.37 1.61
CA TYR A 37 1.80 1.95 2.92
C TYR A 37 3.24 1.62 3.37
N GLU A 38 3.63 0.35 3.28
CA GLU A 38 4.99 -0.08 3.66
C GLU A 38 6.06 0.46 2.70
N ARG A 39 5.74 0.51 1.41
CA ARG A 39 6.66 1.04 0.38
C ARG A 39 6.83 2.56 0.49
N LEU A 40 5.81 3.28 0.96
CA LEU A 40 5.87 4.72 1.27
C LEU A 40 6.68 5.02 2.55
N GLY A 41 7.07 3.99 3.32
CA GLY A 41 7.84 4.15 4.55
C GLY A 41 7.00 4.17 5.83
N GLY A 42 5.72 3.80 5.75
CA GLY A 42 4.83 3.68 6.88
C GLY A 42 4.40 5.02 7.49
N GLN A 43 3.85 4.97 8.70
CA GLN A 43 3.20 6.13 9.32
C GLN A 43 4.14 7.33 9.49
N GLY A 44 5.38 7.11 9.88
CA GLY A 44 6.32 8.22 10.10
C GLY A 44 6.62 9.02 8.83
N ALA A 45 6.80 8.34 7.70
CA ALA A 45 7.02 8.99 6.42
C ALA A 45 5.76 9.72 5.93
N ILE A 46 4.58 9.12 6.10
CA ILE A 46 3.30 9.74 5.73
C ILE A 46 3.07 11.01 6.56
N VAL A 47 3.35 10.99 7.87
CA VAL A 47 3.24 12.18 8.73
C VAL A 47 4.15 13.30 8.23
N ALA A 48 5.41 12.99 7.89
CA ALA A 48 6.35 14.01 7.41
C ALA A 48 5.90 14.64 6.08
N VAL A 49 5.39 13.83 5.15
CA VAL A 49 4.83 14.32 3.88
C VAL A 49 3.60 15.17 4.11
N VAL A 50 2.67 14.75 4.99
CA VAL A 50 1.44 15.51 5.30
C VAL A 50 1.77 16.84 5.98
N ASP A 51 2.75 16.87 6.87
CA ASP A 51 3.17 18.10 7.53
C ASP A 51 3.68 19.15 6.53
N ASP A 52 4.53 18.72 5.60
CA ASP A 52 5.06 19.58 4.53
C ASP A 52 3.96 20.00 3.54
N PHE A 53 3.13 19.07 3.14
CA PHE A 53 1.99 19.32 2.24
C PHE A 53 1.04 20.38 2.79
N VAL A 54 0.64 20.28 4.06
CA VAL A 54 -0.22 21.30 4.69
C VAL A 54 0.50 22.65 4.75
N GLY A 55 1.82 22.68 4.90
CA GLY A 55 2.62 23.89 4.79
C GLY A 55 2.56 24.53 3.39
N ASN A 56 2.68 23.71 2.33
CA ASN A 56 2.55 24.17 0.95
C ASN A 56 1.15 24.75 0.68
N VAL A 57 0.10 24.03 1.10
CA VAL A 57 -1.30 24.48 0.98
C VAL A 57 -1.54 25.82 1.69
N ALA A 58 -0.97 26.02 2.88
CA ALA A 58 -1.09 27.27 3.62
C ALA A 58 -0.42 28.44 2.90
N ALA A 59 0.62 28.19 2.13
CA ALA A 59 1.36 29.18 1.34
C ALA A 59 0.73 29.42 -0.04
N ASP A 60 -0.13 28.54 -0.55
CA ASP A 60 -0.72 28.66 -1.89
C ASP A 60 -1.99 29.56 -1.88
N ASN A 61 -1.84 30.77 -2.37
CA ASN A 61 -2.93 31.75 -2.46
C ASN A 61 -4.12 31.31 -3.33
N ARG A 62 -3.97 30.29 -4.16
CA ARG A 62 -5.06 29.75 -5.00
C ARG A 62 -6.10 29.01 -4.16
N ILE A 63 -5.68 28.41 -3.03
CA ILE A 63 -6.49 27.48 -2.25
C ILE A 63 -6.48 27.70 -0.73
N ASN A 64 -5.52 28.44 -0.17
CA ASN A 64 -5.37 28.60 1.29
C ASN A 64 -6.61 29.17 1.98
N LYS A 65 -7.43 29.96 1.29
CA LYS A 65 -8.68 30.52 1.80
C LYS A 65 -9.67 29.46 2.33
N PHE A 66 -9.65 28.24 1.75
CA PHE A 66 -10.53 27.16 2.17
C PHE A 66 -10.14 26.59 3.55
N PHE A 67 -8.92 26.86 3.99
CA PHE A 67 -8.36 26.35 5.26
C PHE A 67 -8.29 27.40 6.36
N ALA A 68 -8.74 28.63 6.10
CA ALA A 68 -8.62 29.77 7.04
C ALA A 68 -9.26 29.52 8.42
N LYS A 69 -10.29 28.68 8.49
CA LYS A 69 -10.99 28.32 9.74
C LYS A 69 -10.85 26.85 10.11
N THR A 70 -9.91 26.15 9.50
CA THR A 70 -9.72 24.70 9.68
C THR A 70 -8.85 24.43 10.91
N ASP A 71 -9.28 23.47 11.72
CA ASP A 71 -8.44 22.87 12.78
C ASP A 71 -7.30 22.07 12.09
N ILE A 72 -6.14 22.72 11.98
CA ILE A 72 -4.98 22.16 11.26
C ILE A 72 -4.46 20.87 11.90
N PRO A 73 -4.31 20.74 13.22
CA PRO A 73 -3.96 19.47 13.85
C PRO A 73 -4.91 18.33 13.49
N ARG A 74 -6.20 18.59 13.53
CA ARG A 74 -7.22 17.61 13.13
C ARG A 74 -7.15 17.27 11.64
N LEU A 75 -6.96 18.26 10.77
CA LEU A 75 -6.80 18.05 9.33
C LEU A 75 -5.62 17.11 9.04
N LYS A 76 -4.45 17.40 9.61
CA LYS A 76 -3.25 16.57 9.44
C LYS A 76 -3.49 15.13 9.88
N ARG A 77 -4.09 14.93 11.04
CA ARG A 77 -4.43 13.58 11.54
C ARG A 77 -5.34 12.84 10.55
N LEU A 78 -6.40 13.49 10.06
CA LEU A 78 -7.34 12.86 9.11
C LEU A 78 -6.69 12.55 7.76
N LEU A 79 -5.80 13.39 7.26
CA LEU A 79 -5.03 13.14 6.03
C LEU A 79 -4.10 11.93 6.21
N VAL A 80 -3.40 11.83 7.35
CA VAL A 80 -2.57 10.65 7.67
C VAL A 80 -3.42 9.39 7.73
N GLU A 81 -4.56 9.41 8.42
CA GLU A 81 -5.48 8.27 8.51
C GLU A 81 -5.98 7.86 7.12
N GLN A 82 -6.36 8.82 6.27
CA GLN A 82 -6.86 8.58 4.92
C GLN A 82 -5.81 7.93 4.02
N ILE A 83 -4.60 8.47 3.99
CA ILE A 83 -3.49 7.91 3.21
C ILE A 83 -3.12 6.53 3.74
N CYS A 84 -2.96 6.37 5.05
CA CYS A 84 -2.63 5.09 5.67
C CYS A 84 -3.68 4.02 5.33
N ALA A 85 -4.96 4.28 5.53
CA ALA A 85 -6.03 3.33 5.22
C ALA A 85 -6.10 3.02 3.71
N GLY A 86 -6.03 4.05 2.86
CA GLY A 86 -6.12 3.91 1.41
C GLY A 86 -4.93 3.17 0.79
N THR A 87 -3.78 3.15 1.44
CA THR A 87 -2.55 2.51 0.95
C THR A 87 -2.29 1.11 1.56
N GLY A 88 -3.26 0.58 2.31
CA GLY A 88 -3.17 -0.76 2.92
C GLY A 88 -2.39 -0.78 4.23
N GLY A 89 -2.36 0.34 4.95
CA GLY A 89 -1.86 0.43 6.32
C GLY A 89 -2.90 0.03 7.37
N PRO A 90 -2.51 -0.04 8.65
CA PRO A 90 -3.35 -0.54 9.74
C PRO A 90 -4.33 0.50 10.30
N CYS A 91 -4.49 1.65 9.63
CA CYS A 91 -5.32 2.75 10.12
C CYS A 91 -6.79 2.59 9.70
N THR A 92 -7.66 3.26 10.45
CA THR A 92 -9.05 3.48 10.06
C THR A 92 -9.26 4.97 9.84
N TYR A 93 -9.84 5.35 8.71
CA TYR A 93 -10.23 6.75 8.48
C TYR A 93 -11.44 7.10 9.31
N THR A 94 -11.31 8.12 10.15
CA THR A 94 -12.37 8.57 11.08
C THR A 94 -13.03 9.89 10.66
N GLY A 95 -12.67 10.40 9.49
CA GLY A 95 -13.22 11.63 8.94
C GLY A 95 -14.59 11.44 8.27
N ARG A 96 -15.16 12.55 7.81
CA ARG A 96 -16.35 12.55 6.94
C ARG A 96 -16.00 12.03 5.55
N ASP A 97 -16.98 11.49 4.83
CA ASP A 97 -16.81 11.24 3.41
C ASP A 97 -16.49 12.54 2.64
N MET A 98 -15.88 12.43 1.47
CA MET A 98 -15.36 13.59 0.73
C MET A 98 -16.48 14.55 0.32
N LYS A 99 -17.64 14.04 -0.07
CA LYS A 99 -18.77 14.87 -0.45
C LYS A 99 -19.26 15.72 0.72
N SER A 100 -19.52 15.08 1.86
CA SER A 100 -19.97 15.77 3.09
C SER A 100 -18.91 16.71 3.65
N ALA A 101 -17.62 16.38 3.49
CA ALA A 101 -16.52 17.21 3.97
C ALA A 101 -16.35 18.50 3.17
N HIS A 102 -16.72 18.51 1.88
CA HIS A 102 -16.51 19.62 0.95
C HIS A 102 -17.82 20.31 0.52
N ALA A 103 -18.96 19.87 1.05
CA ALA A 103 -20.26 20.45 0.74
C ALA A 103 -20.30 21.96 0.99
N GLY A 104 -20.76 22.73 -0.02
CA GLY A 104 -20.88 24.18 0.03
C GLY A 104 -19.56 24.94 -0.15
N MET A 105 -18.43 24.27 -0.40
CA MET A 105 -17.14 24.93 -0.60
C MET A 105 -16.97 25.49 -2.02
N GLY A 106 -17.70 24.98 -3.02
CA GLY A 106 -17.63 25.43 -4.40
C GLY A 106 -16.25 25.27 -5.03
N ILE A 107 -15.51 24.21 -4.64
CA ILE A 107 -14.19 23.93 -5.18
C ILE A 107 -14.30 23.59 -6.66
N ASN A 108 -13.49 24.22 -7.49
CA ASN A 108 -13.41 23.97 -8.92
C ASN A 108 -12.17 23.09 -9.29
N ASP A 109 -12.11 22.68 -10.57
CA ASP A 109 -11.03 21.86 -11.11
C ASP A 109 -9.64 22.48 -10.90
N ALA A 110 -9.51 23.78 -11.12
CA ALA A 110 -8.21 24.44 -10.98
C ALA A 110 -7.71 24.42 -9.52
N GLN A 111 -8.63 24.59 -8.57
CA GLN A 111 -8.30 24.55 -7.15
C GLN A 111 -7.98 23.13 -6.67
N PHE A 112 -8.70 22.14 -7.16
CA PHE A 112 -8.35 20.74 -6.91
C PHE A 112 -6.95 20.39 -7.46
N ASN A 113 -6.67 20.82 -8.69
CA ASN A 113 -5.36 20.59 -9.31
C ASN A 113 -4.23 21.30 -8.55
N ALA A 114 -4.46 22.52 -8.05
CA ALA A 114 -3.49 23.22 -7.20
C ALA A 114 -3.16 22.45 -5.92
N LEU A 115 -4.16 21.82 -5.29
CA LEU A 115 -3.95 20.94 -4.14
C LEU A 115 -3.09 19.73 -4.49
N VAL A 116 -3.34 19.10 -5.65
CA VAL A 116 -2.54 17.97 -6.15
C VAL A 116 -1.10 18.39 -6.43
N GLU A 117 -0.87 19.56 -7.02
CA GLU A 117 0.46 20.11 -7.23
C GLU A 117 1.23 20.30 -5.91
N ASP A 118 0.58 20.78 -4.86
CA ASP A 118 1.20 20.95 -3.55
C ASP A 118 1.55 19.60 -2.90
N LEU A 119 0.70 18.58 -3.09
CA LEU A 119 1.02 17.23 -2.66
C LEU A 119 2.23 16.66 -3.42
N VAL A 120 2.26 16.83 -4.74
CA VAL A 120 3.38 16.36 -5.58
C VAL A 120 4.69 17.02 -5.15
N LYS A 121 4.70 18.34 -4.87
CA LYS A 121 5.90 19.03 -4.34
C LYS A 121 6.43 18.36 -3.07
N SER A 122 5.54 17.99 -2.16
CA SER A 122 5.95 17.31 -0.91
C SER A 122 6.48 15.90 -1.20
N LEU A 123 5.81 15.13 -2.06
CA LEU A 123 6.29 13.80 -2.44
C LEU A 123 7.67 13.85 -3.09
N ASP A 124 7.92 14.84 -3.95
CA ASP A 124 9.22 15.07 -4.59
C ASP A 124 10.30 15.47 -3.57
N LYS A 125 9.97 16.37 -2.65
CA LYS A 125 10.88 16.79 -1.56
C LYS A 125 11.34 15.62 -0.72
N PHE A 126 10.43 14.70 -0.40
CA PHE A 126 10.74 13.47 0.35
C PHE A 126 11.25 12.32 -0.53
N LYS A 127 11.49 12.60 -1.83
CA LYS A 127 12.06 11.63 -2.79
C LYS A 127 11.23 10.32 -2.88
N VAL A 128 9.91 10.45 -2.81
CA VAL A 128 9.02 9.30 -3.03
C VAL A 128 9.18 8.84 -4.47
N PRO A 129 9.48 7.54 -4.72
CA PRO A 129 9.69 7.05 -6.07
C PRO A 129 8.45 7.25 -6.96
N GLU A 130 8.66 7.45 -8.26
CA GLU A 130 7.58 7.74 -9.23
C GLU A 130 6.47 6.70 -9.22
N LYS A 131 6.82 5.43 -9.03
CA LYS A 131 5.85 4.35 -8.95
C LYS A 131 4.89 4.52 -7.76
N GLU A 132 5.44 4.71 -6.56
CA GLU A 132 4.66 4.88 -5.33
C GLU A 132 3.85 6.19 -5.37
N LYS A 133 4.42 7.25 -5.91
CA LYS A 133 3.74 8.53 -6.15
C LYS A 133 2.54 8.35 -7.10
N GLY A 134 2.73 7.67 -8.22
CA GLY A 134 1.66 7.38 -9.17
C GLY A 134 0.56 6.51 -8.58
N GLU A 135 0.90 5.48 -7.80
CA GLU A 135 -0.08 4.63 -7.11
C GLU A 135 -0.88 5.45 -6.09
N LEU A 136 -0.24 6.31 -5.29
CA LEU A 136 -0.92 7.17 -4.32
C LEU A 136 -1.87 8.17 -5.01
N LEU A 137 -1.41 8.84 -6.06
CA LEU A 137 -2.24 9.76 -6.83
C LEU A 137 -3.41 9.03 -7.52
N GLY A 138 -3.21 7.78 -7.93
CA GLY A 138 -4.28 6.92 -8.46
C GLY A 138 -5.37 6.57 -7.44
N ILE A 139 -5.04 6.53 -6.15
CA ILE A 139 -6.01 6.34 -5.05
C ILE A 139 -6.74 7.64 -4.73
N LEU A 140 -6.05 8.76 -4.67
CA LEU A 140 -6.61 10.05 -4.24
C LEU A 140 -7.34 10.78 -5.38
N GLY A 141 -6.85 10.66 -6.61
CA GLY A 141 -7.40 11.35 -7.78
C GLY A 141 -8.90 11.14 -8.03
N PRO A 142 -9.43 9.91 -7.94
CA PRO A 142 -10.88 9.65 -8.11
C PRO A 142 -11.76 10.37 -7.09
N MET A 143 -11.23 10.79 -5.94
CA MET A 143 -11.98 11.58 -4.95
C MET A 143 -12.42 12.94 -5.49
N LYS A 144 -11.78 13.42 -6.55
CA LYS A 144 -12.16 14.66 -7.27
C LYS A 144 -13.66 14.72 -7.57
N LEU A 145 -14.26 13.60 -7.98
CA LEU A 145 -15.69 13.51 -8.30
C LEU A 145 -16.62 13.83 -7.11
N SER A 146 -16.11 13.62 -5.89
CA SER A 146 -16.84 13.90 -4.64
C SER A 146 -16.42 15.21 -3.97
N ILE A 147 -15.52 15.98 -4.59
CA ILE A 147 -14.97 17.24 -4.04
C ILE A 147 -15.34 18.43 -4.91
N VAL A 148 -15.13 18.31 -6.22
CA VAL A 148 -15.38 19.40 -7.16
C VAL A 148 -16.85 19.60 -7.36
N GLY A 149 -17.30 20.86 -7.29
CA GLY A 149 -18.70 21.25 -7.49
C GLY A 149 -19.63 20.96 -6.32
N GLN A 150 -19.08 20.64 -5.13
CA GLN A 150 -19.90 20.42 -3.93
C GLN A 150 -20.18 21.71 -3.16
#